data_40ab40e918ce4fdbd52e019f2237d195
#
_entry.id   40ab40e918ce4fdbd52e019f2237d195
#
_cell.length_a   1.000
_cell.length_b   1.000
_cell.length_c   1.000
_cell.angle_alpha   90.00
_cell.angle_beta   90.00
_cell.angle_gamma   90.00
#
_symmetry.space_group_name_H-M   'P 1'
#
loop_
_entity.id
_entity.type
_entity.pdbx_description
1 polymer ?
#
loop_
_entity_poly.entity_id
_entity_poly.type
_entity_poly.pdbx_seq_one_letter_code
_entity_poly.pdbx_strand_id
1 'polypeptide(L)'
;VYYEAIKKQVHTIRKKLRKSREKRLLHRERRAELGFASISLAGYTNAGKSSLFNALTEEEAPVDTALFTTLSNTTRLVKLSKKKFLLTDTVGFIDRLPLTLIEAFHSTLEETIYSDLILLVVDVSESIGTVEKKIDVCLETIERIGASSIPIITALNKIDRLSEVEMQGRLKSRALKEKTQNAVPISALYKTNLDLLKQEILKKLENCVHVSLIVPLASQTMPFISWLFKSADVQKIDY
;
A
#
# COMPACT_ATOMS: atom_id res chain seq x y z
N VAL A 1 7.12 -44.72 2.19
CA VAL A 1 8.24 -43.98 1.59
C VAL A 1 7.74 -42.65 0.97
N TYR A 2 6.70 -42.65 0.10
CA TYR A 2 6.19 -41.46 -0.58
C TYR A 2 5.59 -40.40 0.39
N TYR A 3 4.79 -40.86 1.36
CA TYR A 3 4.15 -40.02 2.36
C TYR A 3 5.16 -39.31 3.30
N GLU A 4 6.22 -39.99 3.68
CA GLU A 4 7.30 -39.41 4.50
C GLU A 4 8.13 -38.36 3.72
N ALA A 5 8.34 -38.58 2.42
CA ALA A 5 9.01 -37.61 1.56
C ALA A 5 8.19 -36.31 1.44
N ILE A 6 6.87 -36.42 1.25
CA ILE A 6 5.96 -35.28 1.21
C ILE A 6 5.97 -34.51 2.55
N LYS A 7 5.86 -35.23 3.68
CA LYS A 7 5.93 -34.63 5.01
C LYS A 7 7.21 -33.82 5.23
N LYS A 8 8.33 -34.37 4.79
CA LYS A 8 9.64 -33.72 4.89
C LYS A 8 9.73 -32.49 4.02
N GLN A 9 9.17 -32.53 2.81
CA GLN A 9 9.08 -31.36 1.93
C GLN A 9 8.19 -30.25 2.53
N VAL A 10 7.01 -30.61 3.02
CA VAL A 10 6.09 -29.65 3.69
C VAL A 10 6.76 -29.02 4.91
N HIS A 11 7.46 -29.78 5.74
CA HIS A 11 8.20 -29.25 6.88
C HIS A 11 9.31 -28.28 6.44
N THR A 12 10.05 -28.64 5.41
CA THR A 12 11.12 -27.77 4.86
C THR A 12 10.57 -26.45 4.30
N ILE A 13 9.43 -26.50 3.58
CA ILE A 13 8.76 -25.33 3.06
C ILE A 13 8.26 -24.44 4.21
N ARG A 14 7.60 -24.99 5.21
CA ARG A 14 7.14 -24.26 6.40
C ARG A 14 8.31 -23.57 7.12
N LYS A 15 9.44 -24.25 7.27
CA LYS A 15 10.66 -23.68 7.87
C LYS A 15 11.22 -22.51 7.05
N LYS A 16 11.24 -22.63 5.72
CA LYS A 16 11.65 -21.55 4.82
C LYS A 16 10.72 -20.34 4.90
N LEU A 17 9.39 -20.58 4.93
CA LEU A 17 8.38 -19.54 5.09
C LEU A 17 8.55 -18.77 6.41
N ARG A 18 8.74 -19.51 7.54
CA ARG A 18 8.98 -18.88 8.84
C ARG A 18 10.22 -18.00 8.85
N LYS A 19 11.34 -18.50 8.33
CA LYS A 19 12.58 -17.70 8.20
C LYS A 19 12.39 -16.45 7.31
N SER A 20 11.64 -16.58 6.22
CA SER A 20 11.31 -15.46 5.35
C SER A 20 10.48 -14.40 6.08
N ARG A 21 9.52 -14.82 6.92
CA ARG A 21 8.69 -13.94 7.74
C ARG A 21 9.50 -13.20 8.80
N GLU A 22 10.36 -13.92 9.54
CA GLU A 22 11.27 -13.32 10.53
C GLU A 22 12.20 -12.28 9.89
N LYS A 23 12.74 -12.58 8.70
CA LYS A 23 13.60 -11.65 7.95
C LYS A 23 12.85 -10.40 7.51
N ARG A 24 11.57 -10.53 7.10
CA ARG A 24 10.72 -9.38 6.73
C ARG A 24 10.40 -8.48 7.91
N LEU A 25 10.11 -9.07 9.08
CA LEU A 25 9.89 -8.30 10.32
C LEU A 25 11.13 -7.47 10.68
N LEU A 26 12.32 -8.07 10.64
CA LEU A 26 13.60 -7.36 10.86
C LEU A 26 13.82 -6.23 9.85
N HIS A 27 13.50 -6.44 8.58
CA HIS A 27 13.61 -5.38 7.57
C HIS A 27 12.61 -4.25 7.81
N ARG A 28 11.41 -4.55 8.33
CA ARG A 28 10.41 -3.56 8.71
C ARG A 28 10.89 -2.71 9.90
N GLU A 29 11.36 -3.35 10.96
CA GLU A 29 11.91 -2.65 12.12
C GLU A 29 13.02 -1.69 11.69
N ARG A 30 13.93 -2.17 10.86
CA ARG A 30 15.03 -1.35 10.32
C ARG A 30 14.55 -0.20 9.42
N ARG A 31 13.45 -0.37 8.67
CA ARG A 31 12.82 0.69 7.86
C ARG A 31 12.21 1.76 8.76
N ALA A 32 11.52 1.34 9.82
CA ALA A 32 10.95 2.24 10.82
C ALA A 32 12.04 3.03 11.56
N GLU A 33 13.15 2.38 11.93
CA GLU A 33 14.32 3.03 12.54
C GLU A 33 14.96 4.08 11.61
N LEU A 34 14.95 3.83 10.29
CA LEU A 34 15.47 4.75 9.29
C LEU A 34 14.46 5.87 8.90
N GLY A 35 13.27 5.88 9.50
CA GLY A 35 12.24 6.89 9.26
C GLY A 35 11.64 6.88 7.85
N PHE A 36 11.72 5.76 7.11
CA PHE A 36 11.10 5.63 5.80
C PHE A 36 9.66 5.16 5.93
N ALA A 37 8.70 6.01 5.55
CA ALA A 37 7.33 5.57 5.39
C ALA A 37 7.19 4.66 4.16
N SER A 38 6.28 3.68 4.26
CA SER A 38 6.01 2.68 3.23
C SER A 38 4.61 2.86 2.63
N ILE A 39 4.53 2.81 1.31
CA ILE A 39 3.29 2.96 0.54
C ILE A 39 3.10 1.68 -0.27
N SER A 40 1.95 1.02 -0.11
CA SER A 40 1.57 -0.12 -0.92
C SER A 40 0.56 0.26 -1.99
N LEU A 41 0.83 -0.10 -3.24
CA LEU A 41 -0.17 -0.03 -4.30
C LEU A 41 -1.14 -1.21 -4.16
N ALA A 42 -2.41 -0.93 -4.08
CA ALA A 42 -3.48 -1.91 -4.09
C ALA A 42 -4.45 -1.57 -5.24
N GLY A 43 -5.25 -2.53 -5.67
CA GLY A 43 -6.26 -2.30 -6.69
C GLY A 43 -6.53 -3.53 -7.54
N TYR A 44 -7.61 -3.49 -8.26
CA TYR A 44 -8.03 -4.59 -9.12
C TYR A 44 -6.99 -4.87 -10.21
N THR A 45 -6.97 -6.09 -10.77
CA THR A 45 -6.12 -6.40 -11.92
C THR A 45 -6.40 -5.45 -13.07
N ASN A 46 -5.35 -5.06 -13.80
CA ASN A 46 -5.41 -4.10 -14.90
C ASN A 46 -5.91 -2.68 -14.55
N ALA A 47 -5.93 -2.30 -13.26
CA ALA A 47 -6.23 -0.92 -12.86
C ALA A 47 -5.10 0.07 -13.18
N GLY A 48 -3.92 -0.42 -13.55
CA GLY A 48 -2.74 0.37 -13.89
C GLY A 48 -1.79 0.61 -12.71
N LYS A 49 -1.72 -0.32 -11.75
CA LYS A 49 -0.78 -0.25 -10.61
C LYS A 49 0.67 -0.16 -11.05
N SER A 50 1.12 -1.10 -11.89
CA SER A 50 2.50 -1.11 -12.38
C SER A 50 2.82 0.11 -13.25
N SER A 51 1.83 0.62 -14.02
CA SER A 51 2.00 1.89 -14.74
C SER A 51 2.18 3.08 -13.80
N LEU A 52 1.39 3.13 -12.71
CA LEU A 52 1.53 4.17 -11.69
C LEU A 52 2.84 4.02 -10.91
N PHE A 53 3.24 2.79 -10.59
CA PHE A 53 4.51 2.49 -9.97
C PHE A 53 5.67 3.06 -10.80
N ASN A 54 5.71 2.76 -12.09
CA ASN A 54 6.74 3.28 -13.02
C ASN A 54 6.70 4.80 -13.11
N ALA A 55 5.50 5.39 -13.18
CA ALA A 55 5.34 6.84 -13.28
C ALA A 55 5.82 7.58 -12.01
N LEU A 56 5.72 6.95 -10.84
CA LEU A 56 6.17 7.52 -9.56
C LEU A 56 7.65 7.23 -9.27
N THR A 57 8.20 6.11 -9.75
CA THR A 57 9.60 5.73 -9.55
C THR A 57 10.55 6.27 -10.61
N GLU A 58 10.01 6.78 -11.73
CA GLU A 58 10.78 7.20 -12.91
C GLU A 58 11.62 6.07 -13.54
N GLU A 59 11.27 4.81 -13.25
CA GLU A 59 11.89 3.60 -13.77
C GLU A 59 10.95 2.84 -14.71
N GLU A 60 11.52 2.05 -15.63
CA GLU A 60 10.78 1.17 -16.52
C GLU A 60 10.71 -0.25 -15.93
N ALA A 61 9.64 -0.58 -15.21
CA ALA A 61 9.30 -1.97 -14.92
C ALA A 61 8.35 -2.52 -16.01
N PRO A 62 8.38 -3.82 -16.33
CA PRO A 62 7.51 -4.39 -17.35
C PRO A 62 6.03 -4.16 -16.99
N VAL A 63 5.31 -3.57 -17.93
CA VAL A 63 3.85 -3.38 -17.84
C VAL A 63 3.21 -4.34 -18.83
N ASP A 64 2.41 -5.28 -18.34
CA ASP A 64 1.66 -6.20 -19.17
C ASP A 64 0.15 -6.02 -18.92
N THR A 65 -0.66 -6.31 -19.93
CA THR A 65 -2.12 -6.33 -19.84
C THR A 65 -2.66 -7.66 -19.32
N ALA A 66 -1.77 -8.64 -19.08
CA ALA A 66 -2.14 -9.95 -18.54
C ALA A 66 -2.60 -9.88 -17.09
N LEU A 67 -3.46 -10.83 -16.69
CA LEU A 67 -3.84 -11.03 -15.32
C LEU A 67 -2.61 -11.43 -14.50
N PHE A 68 -2.38 -10.80 -13.33
CA PHE A 68 -1.22 -11.04 -12.47
C PHE A 68 0.14 -10.71 -13.08
N THR A 69 0.28 -9.57 -13.72
CA THR A 69 1.55 -9.07 -14.25
C THR A 69 2.63 -9.02 -13.18
N THR A 70 2.27 -8.71 -11.93
CA THR A 70 3.16 -8.70 -10.78
C THR A 70 2.88 -9.90 -9.89
N LEU A 71 3.69 -10.95 -10.00
CA LEU A 71 3.61 -12.15 -9.14
C LEU A 71 4.50 -12.02 -7.89
N SER A 72 5.49 -11.12 -7.91
CA SER A 72 6.38 -10.81 -6.81
C SER A 72 6.35 -9.32 -6.50
N ASN A 73 6.33 -8.95 -5.23
CA ASN A 73 6.35 -7.55 -4.83
C ASN A 73 7.64 -6.88 -5.32
N THR A 74 7.50 -5.76 -6.00
CA THR A 74 8.61 -4.90 -6.37
C THR A 74 8.57 -3.66 -5.47
N THR A 75 9.64 -3.44 -4.71
CA THR A 75 9.76 -2.28 -3.82
C THR A 75 10.86 -1.36 -4.32
N ARG A 76 10.59 -0.06 -4.39
CA ARG A 76 11.54 0.99 -4.79
C ARG A 76 11.49 2.16 -3.82
N LEU A 77 12.62 2.82 -3.68
CA LEU A 77 12.73 4.06 -2.93
C LEU A 77 12.31 5.22 -3.83
N VAL A 78 11.26 5.94 -3.45
CA VAL A 78 10.76 7.12 -4.16
C VAL A 78 11.06 8.36 -3.35
N LYS A 79 11.56 9.41 -4.01
CA LYS A 79 11.79 10.70 -3.40
C LYS A 79 10.65 11.64 -3.77
N LEU A 80 9.83 12.01 -2.80
CA LEU A 80 8.78 13.01 -2.94
C LEU A 80 9.19 14.25 -2.16
N SER A 81 9.53 15.34 -2.87
CA SER A 81 10.09 16.56 -2.25
C SER A 81 11.38 16.24 -1.48
N LYS A 82 11.42 16.49 -0.19
CA LYS A 82 12.58 16.20 0.68
C LYS A 82 12.50 14.85 1.39
N LYS A 83 11.35 14.16 1.32
CA LYS A 83 11.12 12.88 2.01
C LYS A 83 11.32 11.69 1.08
N LYS A 84 11.76 10.59 1.67
CA LYS A 84 11.95 9.31 0.97
C LYS A 84 10.89 8.33 1.46
N PHE A 85 10.27 7.62 0.52
CA PHE A 85 9.25 6.62 0.78
C PHE A 85 9.60 5.32 0.07
N LEU A 86 9.19 4.21 0.65
CA LEU A 86 9.25 2.91 -0.01
C LEU A 86 7.91 2.67 -0.70
N LEU A 87 7.91 2.61 -2.02
CA LEU A 87 6.73 2.28 -2.82
C LEU A 87 6.82 0.81 -3.21
N THR A 88 5.74 0.07 -2.94
CA THR A 88 5.66 -1.36 -3.26
C THR A 88 4.50 -1.61 -4.22
N ASP A 89 4.80 -2.18 -5.40
CA ASP A 89 3.78 -2.74 -6.29
C ASP A 89 3.39 -4.12 -5.81
N THR A 90 2.10 -4.37 -5.65
CA THR A 90 1.57 -5.63 -5.14
C THR A 90 0.73 -6.35 -6.19
N VAL A 91 0.42 -7.61 -5.92
CA VAL A 91 -0.46 -8.41 -6.77
C VAL A 91 -1.84 -7.77 -6.90
N GLY A 92 -2.37 -7.74 -8.12
CA GLY A 92 -3.73 -7.22 -8.37
C GLY A 92 -4.82 -8.08 -7.74
N PHE A 93 -5.82 -7.41 -7.17
CA PHE A 93 -7.01 -8.10 -6.67
C PHE A 93 -7.89 -8.58 -7.82
N ILE A 94 -8.57 -9.70 -7.62
CA ILE A 94 -9.54 -10.26 -8.55
C ILE A 94 -10.84 -10.57 -7.82
N ASP A 95 -11.92 -10.63 -8.58
CA ASP A 95 -13.23 -11.04 -8.05
C ASP A 95 -13.15 -12.46 -7.46
N ARG A 96 -13.71 -12.65 -6.27
CA ARG A 96 -13.75 -13.94 -5.56
C ARG A 96 -12.39 -14.61 -5.43
N LEU A 97 -11.38 -13.90 -4.90
CA LEU A 97 -10.08 -14.50 -4.61
C LEU A 97 -10.30 -15.73 -3.71
N PRO A 98 -10.01 -16.95 -4.18
CA PRO A 98 -10.17 -18.15 -3.36
C PRO A 98 -9.31 -18.03 -2.09
N LEU A 99 -9.80 -18.55 -0.97
CA LEU A 99 -9.06 -18.53 0.31
C LEU A 99 -7.67 -19.16 0.17
N THR A 100 -7.57 -20.23 -0.63
CA THR A 100 -6.30 -20.89 -0.94
C THR A 100 -5.31 -19.99 -1.66
N LEU A 101 -5.78 -19.06 -2.52
CA LEU A 101 -4.92 -18.06 -3.17
C LEU A 101 -4.58 -16.92 -2.21
N ILE A 102 -5.47 -16.53 -1.31
CA ILE A 102 -5.15 -15.55 -0.25
C ILE A 102 -4.02 -16.11 0.62
N GLU A 103 -4.07 -17.37 1.01
CA GLU A 103 -2.98 -18.04 1.75
C GLU A 103 -1.69 -18.11 0.93
N ALA A 104 -1.77 -18.43 -0.35
CA ALA A 104 -0.60 -18.45 -1.25
C ALA A 104 0.02 -17.06 -1.44
N PHE A 105 -0.81 -16.03 -1.57
CA PHE A 105 -0.38 -14.63 -1.70
C PHE A 105 -0.21 -13.92 -0.36
N HIS A 106 -0.46 -14.58 0.76
CA HIS A 106 -0.32 -13.97 2.10
C HIS A 106 1.02 -13.27 2.26
N SER A 107 2.08 -13.84 1.73
CA SER A 107 3.42 -13.26 1.80
C SER A 107 3.60 -11.99 0.95
N THR A 108 2.84 -11.81 -0.11
CA THR A 108 2.86 -10.62 -0.96
C THR A 108 1.88 -9.57 -0.43
N LEU A 109 0.78 -9.99 0.17
CA LEU A 109 -0.20 -9.13 0.82
C LEU A 109 0.29 -8.63 2.20
N GLU A 110 1.22 -9.35 2.85
CA GLU A 110 1.85 -8.90 4.11
C GLU A 110 2.51 -7.52 3.99
N GLU A 111 3.08 -7.17 2.84
CA GLU A 111 3.64 -5.82 2.63
C GLU A 111 2.55 -4.74 2.69
N THR A 112 1.32 -5.05 2.25
CA THR A 112 0.18 -4.13 2.36
C THR A 112 -0.26 -3.97 3.83
N ILE A 113 -0.31 -5.06 4.59
CA ILE A 113 -0.70 -5.04 6.02
C ILE A 113 0.25 -4.16 6.85
N TYR A 114 1.49 -4.07 6.42
CA TYR A 114 2.55 -3.35 7.14
C TYR A 114 2.93 -2.01 6.51
N SER A 115 2.17 -1.53 5.55
CA SER A 115 2.39 -0.21 4.98
C SER A 115 1.81 0.90 5.86
N ASP A 116 2.36 2.10 5.74
CA ASP A 116 1.88 3.29 6.43
C ASP A 116 0.73 3.96 5.67
N LEU A 117 0.62 3.64 4.36
CA LEU A 117 -0.40 4.15 3.47
C LEU A 117 -0.70 3.13 2.36
N ILE A 118 -1.99 2.93 2.06
CA ILE A 118 -2.44 2.19 0.88
C ILE A 118 -2.84 3.19 -0.21
N LEU A 119 -2.25 3.05 -1.39
CA LEU A 119 -2.65 3.77 -2.58
C LEU A 119 -3.53 2.85 -3.44
N LEU A 120 -4.85 3.01 -3.32
CA LEU A 120 -5.84 2.22 -4.05
C LEU A 120 -5.99 2.75 -5.48
N VAL A 121 -5.56 1.96 -6.47
CA VAL A 121 -5.64 2.32 -7.89
C VAL A 121 -6.91 1.76 -8.50
N VAL A 122 -7.73 2.65 -9.08
CA VAL A 122 -9.04 2.32 -9.65
C VAL A 122 -9.09 2.77 -11.11
N ASP A 123 -9.45 1.87 -12.02
CA ASP A 123 -9.72 2.21 -13.43
C ASP A 123 -11.11 2.85 -13.55
N VAL A 124 -11.16 4.15 -13.80
CA VAL A 124 -12.43 4.88 -13.94
C VAL A 124 -12.96 4.94 -15.36
N SER A 125 -12.26 4.35 -16.32
CA SER A 125 -12.70 4.32 -17.72
C SER A 125 -13.84 3.32 -17.98
N GLU A 126 -14.09 2.40 -17.05
CA GLU A 126 -15.16 1.40 -17.14
C GLU A 126 -16.53 1.98 -16.75
N SER A 127 -17.62 1.21 -16.92
CA SER A 127 -18.95 1.64 -16.47
C SER A 127 -18.99 1.88 -14.97
N ILE A 128 -19.79 2.84 -14.51
CA ILE A 128 -19.83 3.23 -13.10
C ILE A 128 -20.13 2.03 -12.17
N GLY A 129 -21.07 1.18 -12.52
CA GLY A 129 -21.41 -0.02 -11.74
C GLY A 129 -20.25 -1.02 -11.67
N THR A 130 -19.44 -1.13 -12.73
CA THR A 130 -18.23 -1.97 -12.73
C THR A 130 -17.16 -1.38 -11.80
N VAL A 131 -16.97 -0.06 -11.86
CA VAL A 131 -16.02 0.66 -11.00
C VAL A 131 -16.38 0.48 -9.52
N GLU A 132 -17.65 0.69 -9.18
CA GLU A 132 -18.17 0.53 -7.81
C GLU A 132 -17.94 -0.90 -7.29
N LYS A 133 -18.31 -1.91 -8.10
CA LYS A 133 -18.09 -3.32 -7.74
C LYS A 133 -16.62 -3.64 -7.50
N LYS A 134 -15.72 -3.14 -8.36
CA LYS A 134 -14.27 -3.36 -8.21
C LYS A 134 -13.70 -2.67 -6.97
N ILE A 135 -14.20 -1.50 -6.62
CA ILE A 135 -13.83 -0.83 -5.36
C ILE A 135 -14.27 -1.67 -4.17
N ASP A 136 -15.52 -2.17 -4.15
CA ASP A 136 -16.02 -3.02 -3.07
C ASP A 136 -15.14 -4.26 -2.88
N VAL A 137 -14.82 -4.96 -3.96
CA VAL A 137 -13.90 -6.13 -3.93
C VAL A 137 -12.54 -5.75 -3.34
N CYS A 138 -11.99 -4.59 -3.71
CA CYS A 138 -10.71 -4.13 -3.19
C CYS A 138 -10.80 -3.84 -1.69
N LEU A 139 -11.83 -3.12 -1.24
CA LEU A 139 -12.03 -2.76 0.17
C LEU A 139 -12.27 -4.01 1.03
N GLU A 140 -13.13 -4.94 0.57
CA GLU A 140 -13.34 -6.23 1.24
C GLU A 140 -12.03 -7.04 1.33
N THR A 141 -11.19 -7.01 0.29
CA THR A 141 -9.91 -7.71 0.33
C THR A 141 -8.97 -7.08 1.34
N ILE A 142 -8.89 -5.74 1.38
CA ILE A 142 -8.09 -4.99 2.37
C ILE A 142 -8.55 -5.31 3.79
N GLU A 143 -9.85 -5.41 4.02
CA GLU A 143 -10.42 -5.80 5.31
C GLU A 143 -10.07 -7.24 5.68
N ARG A 144 -10.25 -8.19 4.77
CA ARG A 144 -9.94 -9.62 4.97
C ARG A 144 -8.48 -9.90 5.32
N ILE A 145 -7.54 -9.12 4.77
CA ILE A 145 -6.12 -9.24 5.12
C ILE A 145 -5.75 -8.53 6.42
N GLY A 146 -6.70 -7.83 7.07
CA GLY A 146 -6.48 -7.13 8.33
C GLY A 146 -5.81 -5.76 8.19
N ALA A 147 -5.93 -5.11 7.02
CA ALA A 147 -5.33 -3.81 6.72
C ALA A 147 -6.31 -2.63 6.83
N SER A 148 -7.49 -2.81 7.43
CA SER A 148 -8.56 -1.79 7.54
C SER A 148 -8.15 -0.54 8.32
N SER A 149 -7.16 -0.64 9.22
CA SER A 149 -6.67 0.49 10.01
C SER A 149 -5.70 1.40 9.26
N ILE A 150 -5.23 0.97 8.09
CA ILE A 150 -4.26 1.72 7.31
C ILE A 150 -4.99 2.79 6.50
N PRO A 151 -4.51 4.05 6.50
CA PRO A 151 -5.12 5.09 5.70
C PRO A 151 -5.06 4.77 4.20
N ILE A 152 -6.14 5.11 3.48
CA ILE A 152 -6.25 4.86 2.04
C ILE A 152 -6.33 6.21 1.31
N ILE A 153 -5.59 6.33 0.20
CA ILE A 153 -5.80 7.35 -0.83
C ILE A 153 -6.22 6.61 -2.10
N THR A 154 -7.25 7.10 -2.77
CA THR A 154 -7.73 6.48 -4.02
C THR A 154 -7.22 7.25 -5.23
N ALA A 155 -6.44 6.58 -6.08
CA ALA A 155 -6.01 7.09 -7.37
C ALA A 155 -7.01 6.64 -8.45
N LEU A 156 -7.86 7.55 -8.91
CA LEU A 156 -8.81 7.33 -10.00
C LEU A 156 -8.06 7.40 -11.33
N ASN A 157 -7.56 6.26 -11.79
CA ASN A 157 -6.66 6.15 -12.94
C ASN A 157 -7.40 6.01 -14.26
N LYS A 158 -6.68 6.27 -15.34
CA LYS A 158 -7.11 6.20 -16.76
C LYS A 158 -8.14 7.28 -17.14
N ILE A 159 -8.03 8.47 -16.52
CA ILE A 159 -8.87 9.62 -16.89
C ILE A 159 -8.66 10.05 -18.35
N ASP A 160 -7.53 9.70 -18.94
CA ASP A 160 -7.21 9.92 -20.36
C ASP A 160 -8.16 9.22 -21.33
N ARG A 161 -8.94 8.24 -20.84
CA ARG A 161 -9.95 7.52 -21.63
C ARG A 161 -11.35 8.09 -21.51
N LEU A 162 -11.54 9.13 -20.70
CA LEU A 162 -12.81 9.78 -20.46
C LEU A 162 -12.84 11.15 -21.08
N SER A 163 -13.99 11.55 -21.62
CA SER A 163 -14.26 12.94 -21.91
C SER A 163 -14.37 13.75 -20.62
N GLU A 164 -14.21 15.07 -20.72
CA GLU A 164 -14.31 15.97 -19.57
C GLU A 164 -15.68 15.88 -18.86
N VAL A 165 -16.74 15.73 -19.64
CA VAL A 165 -18.12 15.55 -19.11
C VAL A 165 -18.25 14.26 -18.33
N GLU A 166 -17.74 13.14 -18.88
CA GLU A 166 -17.75 11.85 -18.20
C GLU A 166 -16.93 11.88 -16.90
N MET A 167 -15.74 12.49 -16.94
CA MET A 167 -14.90 12.63 -15.76
C MET A 167 -15.59 13.42 -14.66
N GLN A 168 -16.21 14.57 -15.00
CA GLN A 168 -16.97 15.35 -14.03
C GLN A 168 -18.16 14.55 -13.47
N GLY A 169 -18.85 13.79 -14.32
CA GLY A 169 -19.92 12.87 -13.90
C GLY A 169 -19.42 11.83 -12.89
N ARG A 170 -18.25 11.23 -13.13
CA ARG A 170 -17.61 10.28 -12.22
C ARG A 170 -17.29 10.91 -10.87
N LEU A 171 -16.64 12.07 -10.88
CA LEU A 171 -16.26 12.78 -9.65
C LEU A 171 -17.46 13.29 -8.83
N LYS A 172 -18.62 13.51 -9.47
CA LYS A 172 -19.87 13.88 -8.82
C LYS A 172 -20.67 12.68 -8.33
N SER A 173 -20.34 11.45 -8.76
CA SER A 173 -21.05 10.23 -8.32
C SER A 173 -21.01 10.12 -6.80
N ARG A 174 -22.21 10.05 -6.20
CA ARG A 174 -22.35 9.86 -4.76
C ARG A 174 -21.72 8.55 -4.30
N ALA A 175 -21.95 7.49 -5.05
CA ALA A 175 -21.41 6.16 -4.73
C ALA A 175 -19.88 6.14 -4.74
N LEU A 176 -19.22 6.81 -5.70
CA LEU A 176 -17.76 6.94 -5.68
C LEU A 176 -17.28 7.77 -4.49
N LYS A 177 -17.96 8.89 -4.17
CA LYS A 177 -17.58 9.75 -3.05
C LYS A 177 -17.71 9.05 -1.69
N GLU A 178 -18.72 8.24 -1.51
CA GLU A 178 -18.95 7.49 -0.25
C GLU A 178 -17.91 6.38 -0.06
N LYS A 179 -17.47 5.73 -1.16
CA LYS A 179 -16.53 4.62 -1.13
C LYS A 179 -15.05 5.04 -1.21
N THR A 180 -14.77 6.23 -1.76
CA THR A 180 -13.41 6.70 -2.00
C THR A 180 -13.12 7.99 -1.24
N GLN A 181 -12.42 7.86 -0.13
CA GLN A 181 -11.90 9.04 0.58
C GLN A 181 -10.64 9.55 -0.12
N ASN A 182 -10.48 10.90 -0.21
CA ASN A 182 -9.31 11.55 -0.82
C ASN A 182 -9.00 11.04 -2.24
N ALA A 183 -10.02 10.96 -3.10
CA ALA A 183 -9.87 10.48 -4.46
C ALA A 183 -9.17 11.53 -5.34
N VAL A 184 -8.09 11.12 -6.02
CA VAL A 184 -7.32 11.95 -6.94
C VAL A 184 -7.45 11.40 -8.36
N PRO A 185 -8.04 12.14 -9.31
CA PRO A 185 -8.11 11.72 -10.71
C PRO A 185 -6.75 11.85 -11.38
N ILE A 186 -6.25 10.76 -11.97
CA ILE A 186 -4.93 10.69 -12.59
C ILE A 186 -4.94 9.97 -13.93
N SER A 187 -3.92 10.24 -14.74
CA SER A 187 -3.48 9.32 -15.79
C SER A 187 -2.04 8.89 -15.50
N ALA A 188 -1.85 7.62 -15.14
CA ALA A 188 -0.52 7.07 -14.97
C ALA A 188 0.25 7.00 -16.28
N LEU A 189 -0.45 6.81 -17.41
CA LEU A 189 0.13 6.73 -18.74
C LEU A 189 0.72 8.08 -19.18
N TYR A 190 -0.06 9.15 -19.05
CA TYR A 190 0.35 10.51 -19.46
C TYR A 190 0.90 11.35 -18.31
N LYS A 191 1.09 10.74 -17.14
CA LYS A 191 1.60 11.42 -15.92
C LYS A 191 0.75 12.61 -15.48
N THR A 192 -0.55 12.64 -15.84
CA THR A 192 -1.46 13.72 -15.52
C THR A 192 -1.83 13.67 -14.03
N ASN A 193 -1.80 14.83 -13.36
CA ASN A 193 -2.14 15.01 -11.94
C ASN A 193 -1.31 14.19 -10.95
N LEU A 194 -0.15 13.67 -11.34
CA LEU A 194 0.73 12.94 -10.42
C LEU A 194 1.27 13.85 -9.30
N ASP A 195 1.47 15.13 -9.57
CA ASP A 195 1.93 16.07 -8.54
C ASP A 195 0.86 16.32 -7.48
N LEU A 196 -0.42 16.36 -7.87
CA LEU A 196 -1.53 16.39 -6.92
C LEU A 196 -1.57 15.13 -6.06
N LEU A 197 -1.38 13.97 -6.69
CA LEU A 197 -1.31 12.70 -5.97
C LEU A 197 -0.14 12.67 -4.97
N LYS A 198 1.04 13.15 -5.39
CA LYS A 198 2.22 13.27 -4.52
C LYS A 198 1.95 14.20 -3.32
N GLN A 199 1.27 15.33 -3.54
CA GLN A 199 0.88 16.25 -2.48
C GLN A 199 -0.09 15.62 -1.47
N GLU A 200 -1.12 14.90 -1.94
CA GLU A 200 -2.06 14.21 -1.04
C GLU A 200 -1.37 13.07 -0.25
N ILE A 201 -0.42 12.35 -0.86
CA ILE A 201 0.40 11.36 -0.18
C ILE A 201 1.22 12.03 0.95
N LEU A 202 1.93 13.11 0.64
CA LEU A 202 2.72 13.86 1.63
C LEU A 202 1.83 14.36 2.77
N LYS A 203 0.73 15.02 2.47
CA LYS A 203 -0.23 15.53 3.45
C LYS A 203 -0.78 14.43 4.36
N LYS A 204 -1.08 13.25 3.81
CA LYS A 204 -1.61 12.13 4.60
C LYS A 204 -0.56 11.51 5.52
N LEU A 205 0.70 11.44 5.08
CA LEU A 205 1.82 10.94 5.86
C LEU A 205 2.43 12.00 6.80
N GLU A 206 2.13 13.28 6.58
CA GLU A 206 2.57 14.40 7.42
C GLU A 206 1.64 14.70 8.60
N ASN A 207 0.51 14.04 8.74
CA ASN A 207 -0.38 14.16 9.90
C ASN A 207 0.25 13.58 11.19
N CYS A 208 1.55 13.88 11.41
CA CYS A 208 2.18 13.71 12.70
C CYS A 208 1.86 14.94 13.56
N VAL A 209 1.28 14.73 14.71
CA VAL A 209 1.11 15.79 15.72
C VAL A 209 2.45 15.98 16.40
N HIS A 210 3.04 17.18 16.30
CA HIS A 210 4.20 17.54 17.10
C HIS A 210 3.75 17.76 18.54
N VAL A 211 4.23 16.94 19.43
CA VAL A 211 3.93 17.02 20.88
C VAL A 211 5.22 17.27 21.64
N SER A 212 5.25 18.31 22.46
CA SER A 212 6.32 18.51 23.45
C SER A 212 5.85 17.94 24.79
N LEU A 213 6.62 17.01 25.33
CA LEU A 213 6.32 16.36 26.59
C LEU A 213 7.39 16.76 27.61
N ILE A 214 6.95 17.21 28.79
CA ILE A 214 7.82 17.39 29.96
C ILE A 214 7.57 16.19 30.86
N VAL A 215 8.60 15.36 31.03
CA VAL A 215 8.50 14.13 31.82
C VAL A 215 9.34 14.31 33.09
N PRO A 216 8.75 14.21 34.32
CA PRO A 216 9.50 14.29 35.54
C PRO A 216 10.46 13.09 35.68
N LEU A 217 11.63 13.33 36.30
CA LEU A 217 12.60 12.27 36.59
C LEU A 217 12.05 11.31 37.65
N ALA A 218 11.63 10.14 37.23
CA ALA A 218 11.09 9.08 38.09
C ALA A 218 11.59 7.71 37.61
N SER A 219 11.37 6.67 38.41
CA SER A 219 11.79 5.29 38.03
C SER A 219 11.20 4.77 36.72
N GLN A 220 10.03 5.30 36.34
CA GLN A 220 9.32 4.93 35.10
C GLN A 220 9.69 5.79 33.87
N THR A 221 10.51 6.82 34.03
CA THR A 221 10.87 7.75 32.95
C THR A 221 11.64 7.05 31.83
N MET A 222 12.62 6.23 32.18
CA MET A 222 13.41 5.52 31.17
C MET A 222 12.61 4.47 30.38
N PRO A 223 11.76 3.63 31.00
CA PRO A 223 10.83 2.77 30.28
C PRO A 223 9.89 3.55 29.35
N PHE A 224 9.36 4.69 29.79
CA PHE A 224 8.49 5.55 28.99
C PHE A 224 9.23 6.15 27.77
N ILE A 225 10.43 6.68 27.97
CA ILE A 225 11.29 7.18 26.89
C ILE A 225 11.59 6.06 25.88
N SER A 226 11.94 4.88 26.36
CA SER A 226 12.19 3.71 25.51
C SER A 226 10.96 3.31 24.70
N TRP A 227 9.77 3.41 25.28
CA TRP A 227 8.51 3.21 24.58
C TRP A 227 8.25 4.30 23.54
N LEU A 228 8.49 5.58 23.85
CA LEU A 228 8.36 6.69 22.91
C LEU A 228 9.24 6.50 21.68
N PHE A 229 10.50 6.11 21.85
CA PHE A 229 11.40 5.82 20.72
C PHE A 229 10.93 4.66 19.83
N LYS A 230 10.14 3.73 20.39
CA LYS A 230 9.55 2.63 19.62
C LYS A 230 8.23 3.01 18.92
N SER A 231 7.51 4.00 19.46
CA SER A 231 6.13 4.31 19.08
C SER A 231 5.97 5.65 18.35
N ALA A 232 6.97 6.54 18.42
CA ALA A 232 6.93 7.88 17.86
C ALA A 232 8.31 8.28 17.30
N ASP A 233 8.32 9.25 16.41
CA ASP A 233 9.55 9.87 15.91
C ASP A 233 10.02 10.95 16.90
N VAL A 234 10.99 10.60 17.72
CA VAL A 234 11.56 11.51 18.72
C VAL A 234 12.63 12.38 18.07
N GLN A 235 12.30 13.64 17.83
CA GLN A 235 13.19 14.58 17.12
C GLN A 235 14.25 15.22 18.03
N LYS A 236 13.93 15.44 19.32
CA LYS A 236 14.84 16.06 20.27
C LYS A 236 14.54 15.63 21.71
N ILE A 237 15.57 15.43 22.49
CA ILE A 237 15.47 15.25 23.95
C ILE A 237 16.43 16.26 24.58
N ASP A 238 15.92 17.05 25.51
CA ASP A 238 16.69 17.93 26.41
C ASP A 238 16.59 17.34 27.80
N TYR A 239 17.74 17.25 28.53
CA TYR A 239 17.83 16.73 29.88
C TYR A 239 17.97 17.89 30.90
#